data_74680c7272907b7477101bd428587990
#
_entry.id   74680c7272907b7477101bd428587990
#
_cell.length_a   1.000
_cell.length_b   1.000
_cell.length_c   1.000
_cell.angle_alpha   90.00
_cell.angle_beta   90.00
_cell.angle_gamma   90.00
#
_symmetry.space_group_name_H-M   'P 1'
#
loop_
_entity.id
_entity.type
_entity.pdbx_description
1 polymer ?
#
loop_
_entity_poly.entity_id
_entity_poly.type
_entity_poly.pdbx_seq_one_letter_code
_entity_poly.pdbx_strand_id
1 'polypeptide(L)'
;RGVCLLPVERWEEVEARGPLALVERGGREELLLSGGEARYLEEEGRLEVRPAPGAVALAQGATRVEGVRLRYRNDTGEAFLEGPLALSREGEKPLKGKAQALRYLLDEDALWLLGGVEFVQGGRTTRAERALLREKEGYAYLYGGVESRDEKGFVRGEGVRYALGTGEVVVLGRVAGEL
;
A
#
# COMPACT_ATOMS: atom_id res chain seq x y z
N ARG A 1 9.69 -24.31 -2.01
CA ARG A 1 8.38 -24.49 -1.45
C ARG A 1 7.92 -23.28 -0.66
N GLY A 2 6.73 -22.83 -0.90
CA GLY A 2 6.20 -21.69 -0.21
C GLY A 2 6.51 -20.36 -0.87
N VAL A 3 7.19 -20.39 -2.00
CA VAL A 3 7.47 -19.19 -2.77
C VAL A 3 6.88 -19.36 -4.15
N CYS A 4 6.06 -18.39 -4.56
CA CYS A 4 5.46 -18.39 -5.88
C CYS A 4 5.78 -17.09 -6.57
N LEU A 5 6.10 -17.16 -7.86
CA LEU A 5 6.33 -15.96 -8.67
C LEU A 5 5.19 -15.85 -9.66
N LEU A 6 4.43 -14.75 -9.54
CA LEU A 6 3.26 -14.54 -10.38
C LEU A 6 3.57 -13.49 -11.42
N PRO A 7 3.63 -13.86 -12.71
CA PRO A 7 3.81 -12.87 -13.77
C PRO A 7 2.63 -11.93 -13.81
N VAL A 8 2.89 -10.69 -14.17
CA VAL A 8 1.82 -9.69 -14.21
C VAL A 8 0.75 -10.07 -15.23
N GLU A 9 1.17 -10.63 -16.35
CA GLU A 9 0.23 -10.91 -17.44
C GLU A 9 -0.56 -12.19 -17.25
N ARG A 10 0.05 -13.21 -16.63
CA ARG A 10 -0.68 -14.45 -16.38
C ARG A 10 0.13 -15.31 -15.44
N TRP A 11 -0.56 -16.25 -14.80
CA TRP A 11 0.08 -17.21 -13.92
C TRP A 11 0.49 -18.43 -14.69
N GLU A 12 1.72 -18.88 -14.48
CA GLU A 12 2.17 -20.12 -15.03
C GLU A 12 1.75 -21.28 -14.15
N GLU A 13 1.98 -21.11 -12.87
CA GLU A 13 1.74 -22.18 -11.92
C GLU A 13 1.69 -21.61 -10.52
N VAL A 14 0.70 -22.01 -9.75
CA VAL A 14 0.57 -21.61 -8.36
C VAL A 14 0.29 -22.82 -7.50
N GLU A 15 1.07 -22.99 -6.45
CA GLU A 15 0.92 -24.08 -5.52
C GLU A 15 0.12 -23.59 -4.32
N ALA A 16 -1.08 -24.12 -4.13
CA ALA A 16 -1.95 -23.67 -3.05
C ALA A 16 -1.74 -24.54 -1.82
N ARG A 17 -1.25 -23.95 -0.75
CA ARG A 17 -1.00 -24.63 0.51
C ARG A 17 -1.25 -23.69 1.66
N GLY A 18 -1.93 -24.22 2.69
CA GLY A 18 -2.18 -23.43 3.89
C GLY A 18 -2.96 -22.19 3.60
N PRO A 19 -2.42 -21.02 3.93
CA PRO A 19 -3.18 -19.77 3.75
C PRO A 19 -3.28 -19.29 2.32
N LEU A 20 -2.62 -19.96 1.38
CA LEU A 20 -2.64 -19.57 -0.02
C LEU A 20 -3.68 -20.36 -0.77
N ALA A 21 -4.53 -19.68 -1.53
CA ALA A 21 -5.55 -20.34 -2.34
C ALA A 21 -5.69 -19.65 -3.68
N LEU A 22 -5.82 -20.45 -4.73
CA LEU A 22 -6.05 -19.96 -6.08
C LEU A 22 -7.48 -20.26 -6.46
N VAL A 23 -8.20 -19.24 -6.87
CA VAL A 23 -9.61 -19.38 -7.23
C VAL A 23 -9.83 -18.85 -8.64
N GLU A 24 -10.53 -19.62 -9.47
CA GLU A 24 -10.89 -19.22 -10.82
C GLU A 24 -12.35 -18.81 -10.85
N ARG A 25 -12.62 -17.63 -11.39
CA ARG A 25 -13.98 -17.11 -11.46
C ARG A 25 -14.23 -16.50 -12.82
N GLY A 26 -15.26 -17.01 -13.52
CA GLY A 26 -15.63 -16.46 -14.79
C GLY A 26 -14.51 -16.45 -15.82
N GLY A 27 -13.67 -17.47 -15.79
CA GLY A 27 -12.55 -17.57 -16.70
C GLY A 27 -11.35 -16.72 -16.28
N ARG A 28 -11.38 -16.14 -15.08
CA ARG A 28 -10.27 -15.36 -14.55
C ARG A 28 -9.69 -16.05 -13.32
N GLU A 29 -8.42 -15.83 -13.14
CA GLU A 29 -7.73 -16.42 -11.99
C GLU A 29 -7.56 -15.37 -10.90
N GLU A 30 -7.84 -15.78 -9.69
CA GLU A 30 -7.75 -14.90 -8.55
C GLU A 30 -6.96 -15.62 -7.45
N LEU A 31 -5.97 -14.94 -6.91
CA LEU A 31 -5.15 -15.47 -5.82
C LEU A 31 -5.64 -14.89 -4.51
N LEU A 32 -5.89 -15.77 -3.55
CA LEU A 32 -6.28 -15.36 -2.21
C LEU A 32 -5.20 -15.79 -1.24
N LEU A 33 -4.70 -14.84 -0.46
CA LEU A 33 -3.63 -15.10 0.51
C LEU A 33 -4.09 -14.57 1.86
N SER A 34 -4.16 -15.45 2.85
CA SER A 34 -4.59 -15.07 4.19
C SER A 34 -3.48 -15.08 5.21
N GLY A 35 -2.26 -15.31 4.78
CA GLY A 35 -1.09 -15.21 5.64
C GLY A 35 0.15 -15.24 4.79
N GLY A 36 1.21 -14.56 5.24
CA GLY A 36 2.46 -14.55 4.52
C GLY A 36 2.80 -13.19 3.94
N GLU A 37 3.62 -13.19 2.92
CA GLU A 37 4.10 -11.95 2.33
C GLU A 37 4.01 -11.99 0.83
N ALA A 38 3.52 -10.91 0.23
CA ALA A 38 3.54 -10.69 -1.21
C ALA A 38 4.46 -9.51 -1.48
N ARG A 39 5.38 -9.65 -2.42
CA ARG A 39 6.34 -8.61 -2.74
C ARG A 39 6.33 -8.38 -4.24
N TYR A 40 6.13 -7.14 -4.63
CA TYR A 40 6.15 -6.78 -6.04
C TYR A 40 7.59 -6.51 -6.46
N LEU A 41 8.03 -7.23 -7.47
CA LEU A 41 9.37 -7.08 -8.04
C LEU A 41 9.25 -6.25 -9.31
N GLU A 42 9.52 -4.96 -9.17
CA GLU A 42 9.29 -4.01 -10.24
C GLU A 42 10.03 -4.34 -11.54
N GLU A 43 11.30 -4.68 -11.39
CA GLU A 43 12.12 -4.91 -12.58
C GLU A 43 11.68 -6.14 -13.35
N GLU A 44 11.10 -7.10 -12.65
CA GLU A 44 10.67 -8.34 -13.27
C GLU A 44 9.18 -8.33 -13.62
N GLY A 45 8.44 -7.36 -13.12
CA GLY A 45 7.00 -7.30 -13.35
C GLY A 45 6.27 -8.48 -12.74
N ARG A 46 6.71 -8.95 -11.59
CA ARG A 46 6.16 -10.15 -10.95
C ARG A 46 5.81 -9.90 -9.51
N LEU A 47 4.89 -10.71 -9.03
CA LEU A 47 4.54 -10.73 -7.63
C LEU A 47 5.14 -12.00 -7.02
N GLU A 48 6.05 -11.83 -6.06
CA GLU A 48 6.61 -12.96 -5.33
C GLU A 48 5.77 -13.18 -4.09
N VAL A 49 5.29 -14.40 -3.90
CA VAL A 49 4.39 -14.73 -2.81
C VAL A 49 5.01 -15.81 -1.93
N ARG A 50 5.06 -15.55 -0.62
CA ARG A 50 5.58 -16.49 0.37
C ARG A 50 4.50 -16.75 1.41
N PRO A 51 3.73 -17.82 1.27
CA PRO A 51 2.70 -18.14 2.27
C PRO A 51 3.33 -18.47 3.61
N ALA A 52 2.71 -17.99 4.67
CA ALA A 52 3.19 -18.27 6.03
C ALA A 52 2.06 -17.98 6.99
N PRO A 53 2.07 -18.57 8.19
CA PRO A 53 1.07 -18.19 9.19
C PRO A 53 1.27 -16.74 9.62
N GLY A 54 0.18 -16.11 10.06
CA GLY A 54 0.24 -14.77 10.56
C GLY A 54 -0.45 -13.78 9.65
N ALA A 55 -0.11 -12.50 9.83
CA ALA A 55 -0.72 -11.43 9.04
C ALA A 55 -0.23 -11.48 7.60
N VAL A 56 -1.06 -10.97 6.71
CA VAL A 56 -0.68 -10.83 5.30
C VAL A 56 0.04 -9.50 5.12
N ALA A 57 1.14 -9.52 4.39
CA ALA A 57 1.89 -8.31 4.13
C ALA A 57 2.13 -8.15 2.63
N LEU A 58 2.08 -6.90 2.18
CA LEU A 58 2.46 -6.53 0.81
C LEU A 58 3.62 -5.57 0.92
N ALA A 59 4.70 -5.85 0.19
CA ALA A 59 5.90 -5.03 0.27
C ALA A 59 6.29 -4.51 -1.10
N GLN A 60 6.73 -3.26 -1.12
CA GLN A 60 7.25 -2.61 -2.32
C GLN A 60 8.34 -1.64 -1.88
N GLY A 61 9.56 -1.84 -2.37
CA GLY A 61 10.67 -0.99 -1.95
C GLY A 61 10.85 -1.02 -0.45
N ALA A 62 10.88 0.15 0.17
CA ALA A 62 11.04 0.27 1.61
C ALA A 62 9.72 0.22 2.37
N THR A 63 8.61 0.19 1.66
CA THR A 63 7.29 0.23 2.25
C THR A 63 6.71 -1.17 2.41
N ARG A 64 6.13 -1.42 3.57
CA ARG A 64 5.50 -2.70 3.89
C ARG A 64 4.16 -2.44 4.55
N VAL A 65 3.12 -3.13 4.07
CA VAL A 65 1.77 -2.95 4.59
C VAL A 65 1.25 -4.31 5.03
N GLU A 66 0.79 -4.40 6.26
CA GLU A 66 0.18 -5.62 6.79
C GLU A 66 -1.32 -5.47 6.86
N GLY A 67 -2.02 -6.55 6.56
CA GLY A 67 -3.47 -6.57 6.60
C GLY A 67 -4.00 -7.94 6.93
N VAL A 68 -5.25 -8.17 6.58
CA VAL A 68 -5.95 -9.39 6.94
C VAL A 68 -5.94 -10.41 5.81
N ARG A 69 -6.19 -9.96 4.60
CA ARG A 69 -6.31 -10.85 3.44
C ARG A 69 -5.93 -10.12 2.18
N LEU A 70 -5.16 -10.78 1.33
CA LEU A 70 -4.77 -10.24 0.03
C LEU A 70 -5.50 -10.99 -1.07
N ARG A 71 -6.08 -10.24 -1.99
CA ARG A 71 -6.72 -10.77 -3.18
C ARG A 71 -6.04 -10.16 -4.40
N TYR A 72 -5.55 -11.00 -5.28
CA TYR A 72 -4.86 -10.55 -6.49
C TYR A 72 -5.59 -11.11 -7.71
N ARG A 73 -5.91 -10.24 -8.65
CA ARG A 73 -6.58 -10.64 -9.89
C ARG A 73 -5.60 -10.55 -11.05
N ASN A 74 -5.39 -11.69 -11.68
CA ASN A 74 -4.42 -11.78 -12.76
C ASN A 74 -4.85 -11.01 -14.00
N ASP A 75 -6.15 -10.99 -14.29
CA ASP A 75 -6.63 -10.35 -15.51
C ASP A 75 -6.46 -8.83 -15.48
N THR A 76 -6.58 -8.22 -14.33
CA THR A 76 -6.48 -6.77 -14.21
C THR A 76 -5.16 -6.30 -13.59
N GLY A 77 -4.40 -7.23 -13.00
CA GLY A 77 -3.17 -6.85 -12.30
C GLY A 77 -3.46 -6.06 -11.04
N GLU A 78 -4.62 -6.29 -10.44
CA GLU A 78 -5.04 -5.54 -9.26
C GLU A 78 -4.88 -6.38 -8.00
N ALA A 79 -4.21 -5.81 -6.99
CA ALA A 79 -4.07 -6.44 -5.68
C ALA A 79 -4.89 -5.63 -4.69
N PHE A 80 -5.68 -6.32 -3.87
CA PHE A 80 -6.51 -5.68 -2.87
C PHE A 80 -6.18 -6.29 -1.52
N LEU A 81 -5.76 -5.44 -0.57
CA LEU A 81 -5.42 -5.88 0.78
C LEU A 81 -6.47 -5.33 1.74
N GLU A 82 -7.13 -6.24 2.44
CA GLU A 82 -8.17 -5.88 3.38
C GLU A 82 -7.56 -5.53 4.73
N GLY A 83 -8.12 -4.49 5.34
CA GLY A 83 -7.63 -4.02 6.61
C GLY A 83 -8.44 -4.48 7.80
N PRO A 84 -8.12 -3.93 8.96
CA PRO A 84 -7.30 -2.72 9.14
C PRO A 84 -5.85 -2.96 8.76
N LEU A 85 -5.23 -1.91 8.22
CA LEU A 85 -3.87 -2.00 7.69
C LEU A 85 -2.89 -1.27 8.59
N ALA A 86 -1.67 -1.81 8.66
CA ALA A 86 -0.55 -1.15 9.31
C ALA A 86 0.56 -1.01 8.28
N LEU A 87 0.94 0.21 7.99
CA LEU A 87 1.99 0.52 7.03
C LEU A 87 3.25 0.92 7.79
N SER A 88 4.39 0.48 7.29
CA SER A 88 5.66 0.88 7.84
C SER A 88 6.66 1.10 6.71
N ARG A 89 7.55 2.04 6.91
CA ARG A 89 8.61 2.34 5.97
C ARG A 89 9.85 2.68 6.76
N GLU A 90 10.93 1.98 6.48
CA GLU A 90 12.17 2.18 7.19
C GLU A 90 12.96 3.33 6.58
N GLY A 91 13.84 3.93 7.36
CA GLY A 91 14.63 5.04 6.91
C GLY A 91 15.11 5.86 8.09
N GLU A 92 15.71 7.02 7.82
CA GLU A 92 16.19 7.89 8.87
C GLU A 92 15.06 8.38 9.77
N LYS A 93 13.91 8.63 9.16
CA LYS A 93 12.70 8.96 9.91
C LYS A 93 11.66 7.90 9.57
N PRO A 94 11.57 6.85 10.37
CA PRO A 94 10.63 5.77 10.07
C PRO A 94 9.20 6.29 10.01
N LEU A 95 8.47 5.79 9.05
CA LEU A 95 7.08 6.17 8.83
C LEU A 95 6.17 5.04 9.29
N LYS A 96 5.14 5.38 10.05
CA LYS A 96 4.08 4.45 10.42
C LYS A 96 2.78 4.96 9.87
N GLY A 97 1.95 4.06 9.35
CA GLY A 97 0.69 4.46 8.76
C GLY A 97 -0.40 3.49 9.08
N LYS A 98 -1.63 3.96 8.91
CA LYS A 98 -2.83 3.15 9.09
C LYS A 98 -3.82 3.48 7.98
N ALA A 99 -4.60 2.47 7.59
CA ALA A 99 -5.66 2.66 6.62
C ALA A 99 -6.61 1.48 6.75
N GLN A 100 -7.74 1.53 6.02
CA GLN A 100 -8.69 0.44 6.09
C GLN A 100 -8.52 -0.56 4.96
N ALA A 101 -8.04 -0.11 3.82
CA ALA A 101 -7.86 -0.98 2.67
C ALA A 101 -6.76 -0.44 1.78
N LEU A 102 -6.18 -1.34 0.99
CA LEU A 102 -5.16 -0.97 0.03
C LEU A 102 -5.53 -1.56 -1.32
N ARG A 103 -5.37 -0.78 -2.36
CA ARG A 103 -5.60 -1.22 -3.73
C ARG A 103 -4.36 -0.88 -4.54
N TYR A 104 -3.74 -1.89 -5.10
CA TYR A 104 -2.51 -1.73 -5.85
C TYR A 104 -2.74 -2.14 -7.30
N LEU A 105 -2.48 -1.21 -8.21
CA LEU A 105 -2.59 -1.47 -9.64
C LEU A 105 -1.19 -1.65 -10.18
N LEU A 106 -0.82 -2.89 -10.44
CA LEU A 106 0.55 -3.22 -10.79
C LEU A 106 1.02 -2.53 -12.09
N ASP A 107 0.14 -2.50 -13.09
CA ASP A 107 0.50 -1.91 -14.37
C ASP A 107 0.77 -0.42 -14.27
N GLU A 108 0.09 0.26 -13.35
CA GLU A 108 0.22 1.70 -13.21
C GLU A 108 1.17 2.08 -12.08
N ASP A 109 1.66 1.09 -11.34
CA ASP A 109 2.49 1.33 -10.17
C ASP A 109 1.79 2.29 -9.22
N ALA A 110 0.50 2.09 -9.03
CA ALA A 110 -0.32 2.97 -8.20
C ALA A 110 -0.81 2.19 -6.99
N LEU A 111 -0.35 2.63 -5.81
CA LEU A 111 -0.73 2.02 -4.55
C LEU A 111 -1.63 2.99 -3.79
N TRP A 112 -2.91 2.67 -3.72
CA TRP A 112 -3.89 3.51 -3.04
C TRP A 112 -4.18 2.98 -1.65
N LEU A 113 -4.17 3.88 -0.67
CA LEU A 113 -4.64 3.60 0.68
C LEU A 113 -5.99 4.25 0.83
N LEU A 114 -6.96 3.51 1.35
CA LEU A 114 -8.36 3.92 1.33
C LEU A 114 -8.98 3.78 2.71
N GLY A 115 -10.05 4.54 2.93
CA GLY A 115 -10.86 4.40 4.14
C GLY A 115 -10.32 5.12 5.34
N GLY A 116 -9.69 6.26 5.11
CA GLY A 116 -9.11 7.03 6.21
C GLY A 116 -7.68 6.63 6.44
N VAL A 117 -6.76 7.55 6.14
CA VAL A 117 -5.33 7.29 6.18
C VAL A 117 -4.70 8.16 7.26
N GLU A 118 -3.80 7.57 8.03
CA GLU A 118 -3.05 8.31 9.03
C GLU A 118 -1.58 7.95 8.91
N PHE A 119 -0.73 8.97 8.80
CA PHE A 119 0.72 8.79 8.81
C PHE A 119 1.31 9.45 10.04
N VAL A 120 2.25 8.79 10.69
CA VAL A 120 2.98 9.34 11.83
C VAL A 120 4.46 9.22 11.51
N GLN A 121 5.15 10.34 11.54
CA GLN A 121 6.58 10.36 11.22
C GLN A 121 7.22 11.59 11.83
N GLY A 122 8.30 11.38 12.61
CA GLY A 122 9.06 12.48 13.14
C GLY A 122 8.27 13.46 13.99
N GLY A 123 7.29 12.97 14.76
CA GLY A 123 6.48 13.83 15.61
C GLY A 123 5.33 14.52 14.88
N ARG A 124 5.15 14.23 13.60
CA ARG A 124 4.06 14.79 12.81
C ARG A 124 3.02 13.73 12.53
N THR A 125 1.76 14.09 12.69
CA THR A 125 0.64 13.21 12.36
C THR A 125 -0.14 13.83 11.21
N THR A 126 -0.36 13.06 10.15
CA THR A 126 -1.04 13.52 8.96
C THR A 126 -2.21 12.59 8.68
N ARG A 127 -3.40 13.17 8.44
CA ARG A 127 -4.62 12.41 8.18
C ARG A 127 -5.24 12.85 6.88
N ALA A 128 -5.86 11.89 6.18
CA ALA A 128 -6.54 12.15 4.93
C ALA A 128 -7.57 11.06 4.71
N GLU A 129 -8.45 11.25 3.71
CA GLU A 129 -9.40 10.21 3.36
C GLU A 129 -8.75 9.10 2.57
N ARG A 130 -7.82 9.46 1.69
CA ARG A 130 -7.14 8.48 0.87
C ARG A 130 -5.76 8.99 0.49
N ALA A 131 -4.89 8.07 0.10
CA ALA A 131 -3.54 8.43 -0.27
C ALA A 131 -3.07 7.56 -1.42
N LEU A 132 -2.31 8.16 -2.33
CA LEU A 132 -1.66 7.47 -3.43
C LEU A 132 -0.17 7.46 -3.15
N LEU A 133 0.39 6.28 -2.93
CA LEU A 133 1.82 6.15 -2.71
C LEU A 133 2.55 5.96 -4.03
N ARG A 134 3.59 6.73 -4.22
CA ARG A 134 4.50 6.60 -5.34
C ARG A 134 5.88 6.33 -4.77
N GLU A 135 6.14 5.06 -4.48
CA GLU A 135 7.37 4.67 -3.81
C GLU A 135 8.61 5.08 -4.61
N LYS A 136 8.56 4.92 -5.92
CA LYS A 136 9.68 5.30 -6.77
C LYS A 136 10.00 6.77 -6.70
N GLU A 137 8.97 7.60 -6.59
CA GLU A 137 9.15 9.05 -6.53
C GLU A 137 9.51 9.51 -5.13
N GLY A 138 9.24 8.67 -4.12
CA GLY A 138 9.49 9.04 -2.75
C GLY A 138 8.40 9.92 -2.16
N TYR A 139 7.22 9.95 -2.77
CA TYR A 139 6.12 10.80 -2.34
C TYR A 139 4.83 10.02 -2.18
N ALA A 140 3.96 10.55 -1.35
CA ALA A 140 2.58 10.13 -1.28
C ALA A 140 1.71 11.36 -1.53
N TYR A 141 0.63 11.16 -2.25
CA TYR A 141 -0.34 12.22 -2.54
C TYR A 141 -1.59 11.93 -1.73
N LEU A 142 -1.91 12.86 -0.81
CA LEU A 142 -3.00 12.68 0.12
C LEU A 142 -4.17 13.55 -0.31
N TYR A 143 -5.36 12.99 -0.23
CA TYR A 143 -6.56 13.66 -0.70
C TYR A 143 -7.69 13.53 0.30
N GLY A 144 -8.54 14.57 0.34
CA GLY A 144 -9.75 14.55 1.12
C GLY A 144 -9.54 15.03 2.55
N GLY A 145 -9.75 16.33 2.77
CA GLY A 145 -9.68 16.91 4.09
C GLY A 145 -8.37 16.63 4.80
N VAL A 146 -7.26 16.86 4.11
CA VAL A 146 -5.95 16.53 4.65
C VAL A 146 -5.58 17.49 5.77
N GLU A 147 -5.12 16.95 6.89
CA GLU A 147 -4.63 17.73 8.00
C GLU A 147 -3.31 17.13 8.49
N SER A 148 -2.28 17.97 8.60
CA SER A 148 -0.97 17.55 9.08
C SER A 148 -0.61 18.41 10.26
N ARG A 149 -0.27 17.80 11.38
CA ARG A 149 -0.07 18.50 12.65
C ARG A 149 1.20 18.03 13.34
N ASP A 150 1.95 19.00 13.86
CA ASP A 150 3.08 18.70 14.73
C ASP A 150 3.09 19.70 15.89
N GLU A 151 4.18 19.75 16.64
CA GLU A 151 4.28 20.66 17.80
C GLU A 151 4.16 22.13 17.41
N LYS A 152 4.57 22.47 16.21
CA LYS A 152 4.66 23.86 15.79
C LYS A 152 3.37 24.38 15.17
N GLY A 153 2.45 23.51 14.81
CA GLY A 153 1.21 23.93 14.21
C GLY A 153 0.65 22.88 13.28
N PHE A 154 -0.19 23.32 12.35
CA PHE A 154 -0.81 22.39 11.43
C PHE A 154 -1.00 23.01 10.07
N VAL A 155 -1.18 22.13 9.07
CA VAL A 155 -1.41 22.51 7.68
C VAL A 155 -2.66 21.75 7.22
N ARG A 156 -3.51 22.42 6.48
CA ARG A 156 -4.72 21.81 5.90
C ARG A 156 -4.79 22.05 4.42
N GLY A 157 -5.42 21.11 3.71
CA GLY A 157 -5.68 21.26 2.30
C GLY A 157 -6.48 20.09 1.79
N GLU A 158 -6.99 20.21 0.56
CA GLU A 158 -7.72 19.10 -0.06
C GLU A 158 -6.77 18.14 -0.73
N GLY A 159 -5.59 18.60 -1.13
CA GLY A 159 -4.56 17.75 -1.70
C GLY A 159 -3.21 18.15 -1.14
N VAL A 160 -2.42 17.17 -0.74
CA VAL A 160 -1.12 17.42 -0.13
C VAL A 160 -0.13 16.40 -0.67
N ARG A 161 1.07 16.87 -1.01
CA ARG A 161 2.16 15.98 -1.36
C ARG A 161 3.01 15.77 -0.10
N TYR A 162 3.23 14.52 0.21
CA TYR A 162 3.92 14.10 1.43
C TYR A 162 5.22 13.41 1.07
N ALA A 163 6.34 13.89 1.56
CA ALA A 163 7.64 13.28 1.29
C ALA A 163 7.85 12.09 2.24
N LEU A 164 7.95 10.91 1.68
CA LEU A 164 8.00 9.68 2.48
C LEU A 164 9.25 9.58 3.34
N GLY A 165 10.35 10.15 2.90
CA GLY A 165 11.60 10.07 3.63
C GLY A 165 11.72 11.05 4.78
N THR A 166 11.04 12.19 4.70
CA THR A 166 11.23 13.27 5.68
C THR A 166 9.96 13.65 6.43
N GLY A 167 8.79 13.39 5.83
CA GLY A 167 7.54 13.81 6.41
C GLY A 167 7.13 15.22 6.04
N GLU A 168 7.89 15.87 5.15
CA GLU A 168 7.53 17.22 4.70
C GLU A 168 6.26 17.20 3.87
N VAL A 169 5.43 18.23 4.05
CA VAL A 169 4.16 18.32 3.33
C VAL A 169 4.12 19.60 2.52
N VAL A 170 3.55 19.49 1.32
CA VAL A 170 3.33 20.63 0.44
C VAL A 170 1.88 20.59 0.02
N VAL A 171 1.17 21.68 0.31
CA VAL A 171 -0.24 21.76 -0.06
C VAL A 171 -0.37 22.02 -1.55
N LEU A 172 -1.21 21.21 -2.20
CA LEU A 172 -1.46 21.34 -3.63
C LEU A 172 -2.79 22.05 -3.83
N GLY A 173 -2.80 23.03 -4.67
CA GLY A 173 -4.02 23.77 -4.95
C GLY A 173 -4.39 24.71 -3.83
N ARG A 174 -5.69 24.81 -3.53
CA ARG A 174 -6.19 25.80 -2.58
C ARG A 174 -6.02 25.35 -1.14
N VAL A 175 -5.51 26.25 -0.31
CA VAL A 175 -5.39 26.00 1.13
C VAL A 175 -6.72 26.30 1.79
N ALA A 176 -7.19 25.37 2.62
CA ALA A 176 -8.50 25.53 3.27
C ALA A 176 -8.40 26.13 4.67
N GLY A 177 -7.22 26.33 5.19
CA GLY A 177 -7.05 26.87 6.54
C GLY A 177 -5.82 27.71 6.65
N GLU A 178 -5.49 28.06 7.89
CA GLU A 178 -4.30 28.87 8.15
C GLU A 178 -3.09 27.98 8.32
N LEU A 179 -1.98 28.54 7.98
CA LEU A 179 -0.71 27.83 8.17
C LEU A 179 -0.14 28.08 9.53
#